data_7a71cabe80d7427f7990560ba2e60dfb
#
_entry.id   7a71cabe80d7427f7990560ba2e60dfb
#
_cell.length_a   1.000
_cell.length_b   1.000
_cell.length_c   1.000
_cell.angle_alpha   90.00
_cell.angle_beta   90.00
_cell.angle_gamma   90.00
#
_symmetry.space_group_name_H-M   'P 1'
#
loop_
_entity.id
_entity.type
_entity.pdbx_description
1 polymer ?
#
loop_
_entity_poly.entity_id
_entity_poly.type
_entity_poly.pdbx_seq_one_letter_code
_entity_poly.pdbx_strand_id
1 'polypeptide(L)'
;MKKYTVFFSIVLLAVAFRAPAKAPEYKVCFGNTHAHCNYSGDIAVFRAKKGLSLDPKNSAESHYELAKENGYDFYFVTDHSQYPVYTPDAWAAVKAAAEAATDASFVALRGYEHSENDGPDGRGHMNVYNSSDYLNAMADGVSVEYFHNWLAKPEQADAIVCFNHPQKDAYNDFHCYNAVSYTHLRAHET
;
A
#
# COMPACT_ATOMS: atom_id res chain seq x y z
N MET A 1 -59.19 56.05 33.43
CA MET A 1 -58.25 55.02 33.91
C MET A 1 -58.03 54.01 32.75
N LYS A 2 -56.86 54.05 32.12
CA LYS A 2 -56.52 53.12 31.00
C LYS A 2 -55.85 51.88 31.62
N LYS A 3 -56.48 50.73 31.38
CA LYS A 3 -55.94 49.44 31.79
C LYS A 3 -54.91 48.97 30.74
N TYR A 4 -53.66 48.79 31.10
CA TYR A 4 -52.62 48.19 30.25
C TYR A 4 -52.54 46.70 30.58
N THR A 5 -52.84 45.87 29.57
CA THR A 5 -52.66 44.45 29.66
C THR A 5 -51.25 44.12 29.16
N VAL A 6 -50.40 43.59 30.06
CA VAL A 6 -49.03 43.17 29.75
C VAL A 6 -49.08 41.70 29.31
N PHE A 7 -48.72 41.42 28.06
CA PHE A 7 -48.53 40.06 27.58
C PHE A 7 -47.10 39.59 27.86
N PHE A 8 -46.95 38.58 28.70
CA PHE A 8 -45.69 37.87 28.88
C PHE A 8 -45.54 36.76 27.84
N SER A 9 -44.67 36.94 26.84
CA SER A 9 -44.29 35.88 25.92
C SER A 9 -43.19 35.03 26.55
N ILE A 10 -43.53 33.78 26.89
CA ILE A 10 -42.56 32.78 27.31
C ILE A 10 -41.91 32.17 26.04
N VAL A 11 -40.65 32.53 25.80
CA VAL A 11 -39.84 31.87 24.76
C VAL A 11 -39.27 30.56 25.35
N LEU A 12 -39.85 29.43 24.96
CA LEU A 12 -39.31 28.11 25.25
C LEU A 12 -38.08 27.86 24.37
N LEU A 13 -36.90 27.96 24.95
CA LEU A 13 -35.66 27.57 24.28
C LEU A 13 -35.56 26.04 24.32
N ALA A 14 -35.87 25.36 23.22
CA ALA A 14 -35.68 23.93 23.08
C ALA A 14 -34.18 23.66 22.87
N VAL A 15 -33.47 23.25 23.93
CA VAL A 15 -32.13 22.77 23.85
C VAL A 15 -32.21 21.34 23.33
N ALA A 16 -31.88 21.15 22.04
CA ALA A 16 -31.75 19.84 21.46
C ALA A 16 -30.49 19.15 22.02
N PHE A 17 -30.68 18.25 22.99
CA PHE A 17 -29.63 17.33 23.39
C PHE A 17 -29.33 16.39 22.22
N ARG A 18 -28.21 16.62 21.51
CA ARG A 18 -27.68 15.62 20.61
C ARG A 18 -27.19 14.45 21.46
N ALA A 19 -27.77 13.28 21.24
CA ALA A 19 -27.20 12.05 21.81
C ALA A 19 -25.74 11.95 21.37
N PRO A 20 -24.82 11.55 22.28
CA PRO A 20 -23.44 11.34 21.91
C PRO A 20 -23.37 10.36 20.74
N ALA A 21 -22.60 10.69 19.71
CA ALA A 21 -22.37 9.78 18.60
C ALA A 21 -21.81 8.46 19.16
N LYS A 22 -22.37 7.32 18.71
CA LYS A 22 -21.83 6.01 19.09
C LYS A 22 -20.35 6.00 18.74
N ALA A 23 -19.49 5.61 19.69
CA ALA A 23 -18.07 5.46 19.43
C ALA A 23 -17.87 4.50 18.24
N PRO A 24 -16.92 4.81 17.33
CA PRO A 24 -16.65 3.92 16.21
C PRO A 24 -16.23 2.55 16.74
N GLU A 25 -16.79 1.52 16.13
CA GLU A 25 -16.42 0.13 16.43
C GLU A 25 -15.22 -0.22 15.56
N TYR A 26 -14.07 -0.46 16.18
CA TYR A 26 -12.83 -0.84 15.48
C TYR A 26 -12.74 -2.36 15.38
N LYS A 27 -12.40 -2.86 14.20
CA LYS A 27 -12.01 -4.26 13.98
C LYS A 27 -10.48 -4.31 13.91
N VAL A 28 -9.86 -5.21 14.69
CA VAL A 28 -8.43 -5.51 14.57
C VAL A 28 -8.28 -6.56 13.47
N CYS A 29 -7.41 -6.28 12.50
CA CYS A 29 -7.07 -7.20 11.42
C CYS A 29 -5.59 -7.56 11.49
N PHE A 30 -5.26 -8.81 11.19
CA PHE A 30 -3.90 -9.34 11.21
C PHE A 30 -3.49 -9.75 9.79
N GLY A 31 -2.29 -9.37 9.38
CA GLY A 31 -1.79 -9.73 8.07
C GLY A 31 -0.34 -9.33 7.85
N ASN A 32 0.11 -9.53 6.62
CA ASN A 32 1.46 -9.18 6.19
C ASN A 32 1.41 -8.23 4.98
N THR A 33 2.21 -7.18 5.02
CA THR A 33 2.27 -6.15 3.97
C THR A 33 3.51 -6.27 3.08
N HIS A 34 4.38 -7.26 3.31
CA HIS A 34 5.62 -7.39 2.56
C HIS A 34 6.06 -8.85 2.45
N ALA A 35 6.05 -9.39 1.23
CA ALA A 35 6.47 -10.75 0.95
C ALA A 35 6.97 -10.88 -0.48
N HIS A 36 7.96 -11.77 -0.68
CA HIS A 36 8.56 -12.07 -1.98
C HIS A 36 8.22 -13.47 -2.43
N CYS A 37 7.74 -13.59 -3.65
CA CYS A 37 7.51 -14.86 -4.31
C CYS A 37 8.57 -15.14 -5.40
N ASN A 38 8.33 -16.14 -6.24
CA ASN A 38 9.27 -16.55 -7.29
C ASN A 38 9.57 -15.47 -8.35
N TYR A 39 8.76 -14.43 -8.43
CA TYR A 39 8.99 -13.31 -9.36
C TYR A 39 10.00 -12.29 -8.82
N SER A 40 10.38 -12.38 -7.56
CA SER A 40 11.37 -11.47 -6.99
C SER A 40 12.81 -11.84 -7.41
N GLY A 41 13.58 -10.84 -7.80
CA GLY A 41 14.95 -11.01 -8.29
C GLY A 41 15.89 -11.64 -7.27
N ASP A 42 15.74 -11.32 -5.99
CA ASP A 42 16.52 -11.87 -4.89
C ASP A 42 16.26 -13.38 -4.73
N ILE A 43 15.01 -13.82 -4.78
CA ILE A 43 14.64 -15.25 -4.73
C ILE A 43 15.19 -16.00 -5.94
N ALA A 44 14.96 -15.47 -7.16
CA ALA A 44 15.43 -16.11 -8.38
C ALA A 44 16.95 -16.25 -8.42
N VAL A 45 17.68 -15.18 -8.08
CA VAL A 45 19.15 -15.16 -8.04
C VAL A 45 19.70 -16.08 -6.93
N PHE A 46 19.12 -16.07 -5.74
CA PHE A 46 19.53 -16.94 -4.64
C PHE A 46 19.39 -18.42 -5.03
N ARG A 47 18.25 -18.82 -5.58
CA ARG A 47 18.02 -20.20 -6.00
C ARG A 47 18.95 -20.63 -7.13
N ALA A 48 19.15 -19.79 -8.12
CA ALA A 48 20.09 -20.05 -9.22
C ALA A 48 21.53 -20.24 -8.71
N LYS A 49 22.00 -19.41 -7.79
CA LYS A 49 23.33 -19.56 -7.15
C LYS A 49 23.48 -20.87 -6.38
N LYS A 50 22.39 -21.45 -5.92
CA LYS A 50 22.36 -22.75 -5.22
C LYS A 50 22.12 -23.94 -6.16
N GLY A 51 21.97 -23.70 -7.47
CA GLY A 51 21.62 -24.74 -8.43
C GLY A 51 20.22 -25.32 -8.24
N LEU A 52 19.30 -24.53 -7.64
CA LEU A 52 17.92 -24.91 -7.36
C LEU A 52 16.99 -24.31 -8.41
N SER A 53 15.99 -25.07 -8.85
CA SER A 53 14.86 -24.53 -9.61
C SER A 53 13.97 -23.69 -8.72
N LEU A 54 13.11 -22.85 -9.33
CA LEU A 54 12.08 -22.13 -8.60
C LEU A 54 11.14 -23.13 -7.89
N ASP A 55 10.72 -22.78 -6.69
CA ASP A 55 9.82 -23.63 -5.89
C ASP A 55 8.36 -23.32 -6.26
N PRO A 56 7.61 -24.30 -6.80
CA PRO A 56 6.21 -24.08 -7.12
C PRO A 56 5.37 -23.60 -5.92
N LYS A 57 5.80 -23.95 -4.69
CA LYS A 57 5.14 -23.52 -3.45
C LYS A 57 5.46 -22.08 -3.04
N ASN A 58 6.31 -21.38 -3.78
CA ASN A 58 6.62 -19.97 -3.55
C ASN A 58 6.01 -19.09 -4.65
N SER A 59 4.84 -19.45 -5.14
CA SER A 59 4.06 -18.60 -6.05
C SER A 59 3.19 -17.61 -5.27
N ALA A 60 2.70 -16.56 -5.92
CA ALA A 60 1.79 -15.60 -5.30
C ALA A 60 0.51 -16.28 -4.79
N GLU A 61 -0.04 -17.21 -5.58
CA GLU A 61 -1.22 -18.01 -5.22
C GLU A 61 -0.98 -18.79 -3.93
N SER A 62 0.16 -19.52 -3.85
CA SER A 62 0.51 -20.32 -2.67
C SER A 62 0.70 -19.46 -1.43
N HIS A 63 1.24 -18.23 -1.57
CA HIS A 63 1.34 -17.29 -0.46
C HIS A 63 -0.04 -16.89 0.07
N TYR A 64 -0.98 -16.57 -0.80
CA TYR A 64 -2.34 -16.19 -0.39
C TYR A 64 -3.12 -17.37 0.22
N GLU A 65 -3.00 -18.56 -0.35
CA GLU A 65 -3.59 -19.78 0.20
C GLU A 65 -3.08 -20.06 1.61
N LEU A 66 -1.75 -20.05 1.80
CA LEU A 66 -1.12 -20.27 3.09
C LEU A 66 -1.50 -19.20 4.13
N ALA A 67 -1.62 -17.95 3.71
CA ALA A 67 -2.06 -16.86 4.58
C ALA A 67 -3.49 -17.08 5.07
N LYS A 68 -4.42 -17.48 4.18
CA LYS A 68 -5.80 -17.85 4.56
C LYS A 68 -5.83 -19.01 5.53
N GLU A 69 -5.09 -20.08 5.25
CA GLU A 69 -5.01 -21.26 6.10
C GLU A 69 -4.50 -20.94 7.51
N ASN A 70 -3.61 -19.93 7.62
CA ASN A 70 -3.09 -19.45 8.90
C ASN A 70 -3.93 -18.34 9.55
N GLY A 71 -5.11 -18.04 9.01
CA GLY A 71 -6.07 -17.12 9.62
C GLY A 71 -5.69 -15.63 9.49
N TYR A 72 -4.93 -15.28 8.48
CA TYR A 72 -4.67 -13.86 8.18
C TYR A 72 -5.92 -13.19 7.60
N ASP A 73 -6.14 -11.93 7.93
CA ASP A 73 -7.21 -11.10 7.33
C ASP A 73 -6.77 -10.49 6.00
N PHE A 74 -5.44 -10.29 5.82
CA PHE A 74 -4.86 -9.74 4.58
C PHE A 74 -3.43 -10.21 4.36
N TYR A 75 -3.02 -10.21 3.08
CA TYR A 75 -1.63 -10.52 2.69
C TYR A 75 -1.26 -9.83 1.37
N PHE A 76 -0.04 -9.27 1.30
CA PHE A 76 0.44 -8.53 0.16
C PHE A 76 1.73 -9.17 -0.37
N VAL A 77 1.73 -9.52 -1.66
CA VAL A 77 2.94 -9.92 -2.37
C VAL A 77 3.55 -8.68 -3.00
N THR A 78 4.83 -8.45 -2.73
CA THR A 78 5.55 -7.22 -3.10
C THR A 78 6.96 -7.57 -3.58
N ASP A 79 7.04 -8.30 -4.68
CA ASP A 79 8.31 -8.69 -5.29
C ASP A 79 9.11 -7.47 -5.76
N HIS A 80 10.44 -7.57 -5.73
CA HIS A 80 11.30 -6.56 -6.33
C HIS A 80 10.98 -6.34 -7.80
N SER A 81 10.67 -5.10 -8.19
CA SER A 81 10.27 -4.73 -9.56
C SER A 81 11.44 -4.54 -10.53
N GLN A 82 12.52 -5.28 -10.36
CA GLN A 82 13.75 -5.12 -11.13
C GLN A 82 13.82 -6.08 -12.31
N TYR A 83 14.12 -5.50 -13.48
CA TYR A 83 14.47 -6.31 -14.66
C TYR A 83 15.80 -7.06 -14.44
N PRO A 84 16.00 -8.26 -14.95
CA PRO A 84 15.14 -8.97 -15.94
C PRO A 84 14.11 -9.91 -15.28
N VAL A 85 14.05 -10.03 -13.98
CA VAL A 85 13.22 -11.06 -13.32
C VAL A 85 11.76 -10.63 -13.24
N TYR A 86 11.50 -9.38 -12.83
CA TYR A 86 10.15 -8.85 -12.79
C TYR A 86 9.74 -8.30 -14.16
N THR A 87 8.72 -8.88 -14.73
CA THR A 87 8.26 -8.61 -16.11
C THR A 87 6.78 -8.21 -16.11
N PRO A 88 6.26 -7.66 -17.21
CA PRO A 88 4.83 -7.42 -17.35
C PRO A 88 3.98 -8.68 -17.10
N ASP A 89 4.46 -9.86 -17.51
CA ASP A 89 3.76 -11.12 -17.25
C ASP A 89 3.76 -11.49 -15.76
N ALA A 90 4.87 -11.25 -15.06
CA ALA A 90 4.96 -11.43 -13.61
C ALA A 90 3.97 -10.50 -12.87
N TRP A 91 3.92 -9.22 -13.27
CA TRP A 91 2.96 -8.29 -12.73
C TRP A 91 1.51 -8.71 -12.97
N ALA A 92 1.19 -9.14 -14.20
CA ALA A 92 -0.13 -9.63 -14.54
C ALA A 92 -0.51 -10.88 -13.73
N ALA A 93 0.43 -11.80 -13.52
CA ALA A 93 0.21 -13.01 -12.73
C ALA A 93 -0.05 -12.68 -11.24
N VAL A 94 0.76 -11.83 -10.62
CA VAL A 94 0.55 -11.40 -9.22
C VAL A 94 -0.80 -10.69 -9.06
N LYS A 95 -1.16 -9.83 -10.00
CA LYS A 95 -2.46 -9.16 -10.02
C LYS A 95 -3.61 -10.16 -10.09
N ALA A 96 -3.57 -11.11 -11.02
CA ALA A 96 -4.61 -12.13 -11.18
C ALA A 96 -4.72 -13.02 -9.93
N ALA A 97 -3.58 -13.41 -9.33
CA ALA A 97 -3.56 -14.18 -8.08
C ALA A 97 -4.21 -13.43 -6.91
N ALA A 98 -3.93 -12.13 -6.77
CA ALA A 98 -4.53 -11.31 -5.73
C ALA A 98 -6.03 -11.14 -5.91
N GLU A 99 -6.49 -10.90 -7.15
CA GLU A 99 -7.91 -10.80 -7.48
C GLU A 99 -8.66 -12.11 -7.20
N ALA A 100 -8.06 -13.25 -7.55
CA ALA A 100 -8.64 -14.57 -7.31
C ALA A 100 -8.69 -14.95 -5.81
N ALA A 101 -7.72 -14.49 -5.02
CA ALA A 101 -7.61 -14.82 -3.60
C ALA A 101 -8.50 -13.96 -2.72
N THR A 102 -8.87 -12.75 -3.14
CA THR A 102 -9.68 -11.81 -2.33
C THR A 102 -11.13 -12.27 -2.24
N ASP A 103 -11.66 -12.26 -1.01
CA ASP A 103 -13.08 -12.59 -0.72
C ASP A 103 -13.59 -11.74 0.46
N ALA A 104 -14.78 -12.04 0.96
CA ALA A 104 -15.40 -11.29 2.05
C ALA A 104 -14.64 -11.37 3.39
N SER A 105 -13.74 -12.33 3.56
CA SER A 105 -12.99 -12.60 4.79
C SER A 105 -11.50 -12.32 4.68
N PHE A 106 -10.97 -12.20 3.47
CA PHE A 106 -9.54 -12.05 3.22
C PHE A 106 -9.26 -11.08 2.08
N VAL A 107 -8.31 -10.17 2.30
CA VAL A 107 -7.86 -9.20 1.30
C VAL A 107 -6.45 -9.56 0.83
N ALA A 108 -6.34 -9.99 -0.43
CA ALA A 108 -5.07 -10.09 -1.12
C ALA A 108 -4.84 -8.81 -1.91
N LEU A 109 -3.70 -8.15 -1.70
CA LEU A 109 -3.30 -7.02 -2.52
C LEU A 109 -2.05 -7.35 -3.31
N ARG A 110 -2.10 -6.97 -4.59
CA ARG A 110 -0.93 -6.90 -5.42
C ARG A 110 -0.10 -5.68 -5.05
N GLY A 111 1.20 -5.84 -5.10
CA GLY A 111 2.15 -4.76 -4.95
C GLY A 111 3.47 -5.12 -5.59
N TYR A 112 4.40 -4.23 -5.49
CA TYR A 112 5.80 -4.50 -5.82
C TYR A 112 6.70 -3.66 -4.90
N GLU A 113 7.92 -4.12 -4.72
CA GLU A 113 8.94 -3.36 -4.03
C GLU A 113 9.77 -2.59 -5.07
N HIS A 114 9.58 -1.27 -5.11
CA HIS A 114 10.42 -0.37 -5.89
C HIS A 114 11.76 -0.25 -5.19
N SER A 115 12.76 -0.92 -5.73
CA SER A 115 14.08 -1.00 -5.12
C SER A 115 15.09 -0.34 -6.04
N GLU A 116 15.53 0.83 -5.67
CA GLU A 116 16.68 1.44 -6.32
C GLU A 116 17.97 0.73 -5.88
N ASN A 117 19.05 1.02 -6.58
CA ASN A 117 20.35 0.40 -6.35
C ASN A 117 20.76 0.48 -4.87
N ASP A 118 21.19 -0.64 -4.30
CA ASP A 118 21.70 -0.75 -2.92
C ASP A 118 23.07 -0.08 -2.70
N GLY A 119 23.56 0.70 -3.67
CA GLY A 119 24.80 1.42 -3.57
C GLY A 119 24.75 2.61 -2.59
N PRO A 120 25.87 3.29 -2.34
CA PRO A 120 25.95 4.44 -1.43
C PRO A 120 25.02 5.59 -1.82
N ASP A 121 24.55 5.63 -3.08
CA ASP A 121 23.58 6.58 -3.60
C ASP A 121 22.16 5.98 -3.68
N GLY A 122 21.94 4.81 -3.12
CA GLY A 122 20.62 4.15 -3.07
C GLY A 122 19.60 4.99 -2.34
N ARG A 123 18.35 4.92 -2.82
CA ARG A 123 17.22 5.71 -2.31
C ARG A 123 16.31 4.92 -1.40
N GLY A 124 16.71 3.70 -1.05
CA GLY A 124 15.91 2.78 -0.25
C GLY A 124 14.87 2.02 -1.05
N HIS A 125 14.15 1.17 -0.35
CA HIS A 125 13.12 0.30 -0.91
C HIS A 125 11.74 0.76 -0.47
N MET A 126 10.81 0.81 -1.40
CA MET A 126 9.44 1.24 -1.13
C MET A 126 8.45 0.23 -1.67
N ASN A 127 7.55 -0.25 -0.82
CA ASN A 127 6.42 -1.01 -1.30
C ASN A 127 5.39 -0.09 -1.94
N VAL A 128 4.95 -0.46 -3.12
CA VAL A 128 3.82 0.17 -3.82
C VAL A 128 2.69 -0.83 -3.86
N TYR A 129 1.56 -0.50 -3.25
CA TYR A 129 0.37 -1.34 -3.20
C TYR A 129 -0.72 -0.77 -4.11
N ASN A 130 -1.49 -1.65 -4.70
CA ASN A 130 -2.71 -1.35 -5.45
C ASN A 130 -2.56 -0.37 -6.63
N SER A 131 -1.35 -0.15 -7.13
CA SER A 131 -1.12 0.64 -8.34
C SER A 131 -1.76 -0.02 -9.57
N SER A 132 -2.08 0.77 -10.58
CA SER A 132 -2.63 0.25 -11.85
C SER A 132 -1.60 -0.56 -12.63
N ASP A 133 -0.32 -0.19 -12.50
CA ASP A 133 0.82 -0.81 -13.18
C ASP A 133 2.04 -0.80 -12.24
N TYR A 134 3.15 -1.37 -12.66
CA TYR A 134 4.41 -1.33 -11.91
C TYR A 134 5.44 -0.47 -12.64
N LEU A 135 6.43 0.00 -11.88
CA LEU A 135 7.57 0.72 -12.42
C LEU A 135 8.85 -0.06 -12.14
N ASN A 136 9.60 -0.37 -13.21
CA ASN A 136 10.90 -1.01 -13.07
C ASN A 136 11.92 0.00 -12.52
N ALA A 137 12.38 -0.21 -11.29
CA ALA A 137 13.33 0.68 -10.61
C ALA A 137 14.69 0.79 -11.30
N MET A 138 15.05 -0.22 -12.13
CA MET A 138 16.33 -0.29 -12.83
C MET A 138 16.22 0.14 -14.32
N ALA A 139 15.06 0.65 -14.75
CA ALA A 139 14.90 1.13 -16.10
C ALA A 139 15.62 2.47 -16.30
N ASP A 140 16.15 2.67 -17.51
CA ASP A 140 16.84 3.91 -17.87
C ASP A 140 15.93 5.12 -17.64
N GLY A 141 16.45 6.13 -16.92
CA GLY A 141 15.75 7.38 -16.62
C GLY A 141 14.75 7.30 -15.45
N VAL A 142 14.61 6.16 -14.80
CA VAL A 142 13.81 6.05 -13.58
C VAL A 142 14.66 6.53 -12.40
N SER A 143 14.32 7.71 -11.92
CA SER A 143 14.85 8.29 -10.67
C SER A 143 13.75 8.34 -9.62
N VAL A 144 14.10 8.65 -8.37
CA VAL A 144 13.11 8.90 -7.31
C VAL A 144 12.12 10.00 -7.71
N GLU A 145 12.60 11.07 -8.35
CA GLU A 145 11.72 12.13 -8.84
C GLU A 145 10.77 11.63 -9.93
N TYR A 146 11.28 10.82 -10.87
CA TYR A 146 10.44 10.17 -11.88
C TYR A 146 9.37 9.27 -11.22
N PHE A 147 9.77 8.46 -10.25
CA PHE A 147 8.86 7.58 -9.50
C PHE A 147 7.74 8.37 -8.82
N HIS A 148 8.05 9.48 -8.13
CA HIS A 148 7.03 10.32 -7.51
C HIS A 148 6.09 10.97 -8.53
N ASN A 149 6.62 11.44 -9.65
CA ASN A 149 5.82 12.00 -10.73
C ASN A 149 4.92 10.92 -11.37
N TRP A 150 5.39 9.69 -11.47
CA TRP A 150 4.58 8.56 -11.94
C TRP A 150 3.45 8.23 -10.96
N LEU A 151 3.72 8.20 -9.66
CA LEU A 151 2.71 7.99 -8.62
C LEU A 151 1.63 9.09 -8.58
N ALA A 152 2.01 10.32 -8.91
CA ALA A 152 1.09 11.45 -8.93
C ALA A 152 0.10 11.44 -10.13
N LYS A 153 0.24 10.49 -11.06
CA LYS A 153 -0.68 10.38 -12.19
C LYS A 153 -2.05 9.89 -11.75
N PRO A 154 -3.14 10.35 -12.39
CA PRO A 154 -4.50 9.92 -12.05
C PRO A 154 -4.70 8.40 -12.06
N GLU A 155 -3.99 7.69 -12.95
CA GLU A 155 -4.05 6.23 -13.07
C GLU A 155 -3.51 5.50 -11.83
N GLN A 156 -2.74 6.19 -10.99
CA GLN A 156 -2.16 5.68 -9.75
C GLN A 156 -2.88 6.20 -8.50
N ALA A 157 -4.04 6.82 -8.63
CA ALA A 157 -4.74 7.47 -7.52
C ALA A 157 -5.04 6.54 -6.32
N ASP A 158 -5.20 5.25 -6.58
CA ASP A 158 -5.47 4.24 -5.55
C ASP A 158 -4.18 3.59 -5.00
N ALA A 159 -3.00 4.02 -5.46
CA ALA A 159 -1.74 3.47 -5.00
C ALA A 159 -1.39 3.99 -3.60
N ILE A 160 -0.89 3.09 -2.77
CA ILE A 160 -0.35 3.40 -1.44
C ILE A 160 1.12 3.04 -1.43
N VAL A 161 1.96 3.89 -0.85
CA VAL A 161 3.40 3.65 -0.75
C VAL A 161 3.84 3.59 0.70
N CYS A 162 4.69 2.60 1.02
CA CYS A 162 5.28 2.43 2.34
C CYS A 162 6.80 2.30 2.21
N PHE A 163 7.54 3.01 3.05
CA PHE A 163 8.99 2.86 3.17
C PHE A 163 9.32 1.56 3.87
N ASN A 164 10.14 0.71 3.24
CA ASN A 164 10.56 -0.56 3.80
C ASN A 164 11.84 -0.40 4.65
N HIS A 165 11.97 -1.23 5.68
CA HIS A 165 13.15 -1.39 6.53
C HIS A 165 14.02 -0.13 6.67
N PRO A 166 13.47 1.01 7.12
CA PRO A 166 14.13 2.31 7.10
C PRO A 166 15.43 2.37 7.95
N GLN A 167 15.64 1.42 8.84
CA GLN A 167 16.90 1.29 9.58
C GLN A 167 18.03 0.71 8.74
N LYS A 168 17.70 -0.08 7.71
CA LYS A 168 18.66 -0.64 6.77
C LYS A 168 19.00 0.36 5.66
N ASP A 169 17.97 1.02 5.14
CA ASP A 169 18.06 1.91 4.00
C ASP A 169 18.15 3.37 4.46
N ALA A 170 19.10 4.10 3.92
CA ALA A 170 19.36 5.48 4.33
C ALA A 170 18.35 6.48 3.73
N TYR A 171 17.61 6.12 2.67
CA TYR A 171 16.70 6.99 1.92
C TYR A 171 17.31 8.36 1.54
N ASN A 172 18.64 8.43 1.50
CA ASN A 172 19.37 9.66 1.25
C ASN A 172 18.83 10.85 2.07
N ASP A 173 18.60 10.64 3.37
CA ASP A 173 17.98 11.58 4.31
C ASP A 173 16.65 12.17 3.82
N PHE A 174 15.93 11.43 2.98
CA PHE A 174 14.69 11.87 2.32
C PHE A 174 14.85 13.10 1.43
N HIS A 175 16.06 13.36 0.94
CA HIS A 175 16.38 14.55 0.17
C HIS A 175 15.50 14.78 -1.06
N CYS A 176 15.08 13.70 -1.73
CA CYS A 176 14.21 13.76 -2.91
C CYS A 176 12.71 13.67 -2.57
N TYR A 177 12.35 13.50 -1.30
CA TYR A 177 10.97 13.40 -0.84
C TYR A 177 10.49 14.76 -0.40
N ASN A 178 9.80 15.48 -1.26
CA ASN A 178 9.24 16.79 -0.91
C ASN A 178 7.86 16.66 -0.24
N ALA A 179 7.46 17.72 0.47
CA ALA A 179 6.19 17.74 1.21
C ALA A 179 4.95 17.55 0.31
N VAL A 180 5.03 17.86 -0.98
CA VAL A 180 3.92 17.70 -1.92
C VAL A 180 3.67 16.24 -2.25
N SER A 181 4.73 15.44 -2.44
CA SER A 181 4.61 13.99 -2.61
C SER A 181 4.02 13.33 -1.36
N TYR A 182 4.37 13.83 -0.18
CA TYR A 182 3.87 13.30 1.10
C TYR A 182 2.40 13.66 1.36
N THR A 183 1.94 14.83 0.93
CA THR A 183 0.56 15.27 1.12
C THR A 183 -0.41 14.62 0.13
N HIS A 184 0.05 14.24 -1.05
CA HIS A 184 -0.79 13.53 -2.04
C HIS A 184 -1.13 12.10 -1.59
N LEU A 185 -0.21 11.45 -0.88
CA LEU A 185 -0.44 10.12 -0.28
C LEU A 185 -1.43 10.17 0.90
N ARG A 186 -1.68 11.36 1.49
CA ARG A 186 -2.63 11.56 2.58
C ARG A 186 -3.99 12.14 2.15
N ALA A 187 -4.13 12.62 0.93
CA ALA A 187 -5.34 13.33 0.48
C ALA A 187 -6.57 12.43 0.29
N HIS A 188 -6.42 11.13 0.44
CA HIS A 188 -7.52 10.15 0.35
C HIS A 188 -8.06 9.70 1.72
N GLU A 189 -7.64 10.31 2.82
CA GLU A 189 -8.10 9.97 4.18
C GLU A 189 -9.29 10.83 4.68
N THR A 190 -10.05 11.48 3.81
CA THR A 190 -11.25 12.25 4.21
C THR A 190 -12.52 11.70 3.60
#